data_06f73835ff989057754e65d641a85a4c
#
_entry.id   06f73835ff989057754e65d641a85a4c
#
_cell.length_a   1.000
_cell.length_b   1.000
_cell.length_c   1.000
_cell.angle_alpha   90.00
_cell.angle_beta   90.00
_cell.angle_gamma   90.00
#
_symmetry.space_group_name_H-M   'P 1'
#
loop_
_entity.id
_entity.type
_entity.pdbx_description
1 polymer ?
#
loop_
_entity_poly.entity_id
_entity_poly.type
_entity_poly.pdbx_seq_one_letter_code
_entity_poly.pdbx_strand_id
1 'polypeptide(L)'
;MSTPPASCEFSRLTIPSDSRYAGVAARYAVEVARLIGFDDRIQDQISQGLQLVLPALMKYSFEPEERAAIDVACERIPAGLKIVLRDKGLPFGNMEPGDAGAPDSRILRLRDHFDEIFFNNLGPEGKEVILIKHLRDTSLADYEAACRLQPPDPVEASRPLSQAAAGCTVRPMEPSEALEVTKTVYRTYGYSYAHDYIYYPEKIIALNASGEIQSALAVTEANEIVGHGALSRWSDNPLIAELGQGVVVPKFRSQGCFAKLTEYLIGTARSRGFAGIFGAAVTVHPFSQKTALQQGLRDCALFLCLVPPTVDFKELRTVPAARGSMLVQFKYLGKPQSAKVYAPAQHADMLHAIYANLDAASIPQICTPSADVTNEGASVYKINLIRSLNFARIRVDRYGRDIVADIRLKLRELCLQRWDVIHLVLHLSDPKTSHLCRRFEELGFFFAGILPLGLASGDALILQYLNTFSVGYSTIRTASRFASDLVAYVKARDPNPAAIEPELA
;
A
#
# COMPACT_ATOMS: atom_id res chain seq x y z
N MET A 1 9.57 -37.07 -11.15
CA MET A 1 8.81 -37.10 -9.88
C MET A 1 9.86 -37.14 -8.77
N SER A 2 10.24 -35.98 -8.25
CA SER A 2 11.18 -35.89 -7.13
C SER A 2 10.35 -36.00 -5.85
N THR A 3 10.71 -36.96 -5.02
CA THR A 3 10.22 -37.15 -3.64
C THR A 3 10.35 -35.84 -2.87
N PRO A 4 9.30 -35.40 -2.14
CA PRO A 4 9.43 -34.25 -1.24
C PRO A 4 10.50 -34.58 -0.17
N PRO A 5 11.27 -33.57 0.29
CA PRO A 5 12.24 -33.77 1.34
C PRO A 5 11.53 -34.29 2.61
N ALA A 6 12.20 -35.16 3.33
CA ALA A 6 11.71 -35.73 4.58
C ALA A 6 11.14 -34.66 5.49
N SER A 7 9.97 -34.91 6.07
CA SER A 7 9.25 -34.00 6.97
C SER A 7 10.21 -33.57 8.09
N CYS A 8 10.59 -32.28 8.07
CA CYS A 8 11.26 -31.66 9.21
C CYS A 8 10.33 -31.81 10.42
N GLU A 9 10.81 -32.39 11.51
CA GLU A 9 10.10 -32.38 12.79
C GLU A 9 9.94 -30.90 13.21
N PHE A 10 8.71 -30.42 13.16
CA PHE A 10 8.36 -29.03 13.39
C PHE A 10 7.32 -28.95 14.49
N SER A 11 7.56 -28.07 15.46
CA SER A 11 6.57 -27.76 16.50
C SER A 11 6.42 -26.25 16.68
N ARG A 12 5.24 -25.79 17.10
CA ARG A 12 4.93 -24.37 17.26
C ARG A 12 4.18 -24.12 18.56
N LEU A 13 4.50 -23.01 19.20
CA LEU A 13 3.81 -22.45 20.37
C LEU A 13 3.50 -20.97 20.08
N THR A 14 2.25 -20.55 20.25
CA THR A 14 1.87 -19.14 20.17
C THR A 14 1.66 -18.61 21.59
N ILE A 15 2.31 -17.50 21.93
CA ILE A 15 2.20 -16.84 23.24
C ILE A 15 1.73 -15.39 23.06
N PRO A 16 1.02 -14.80 24.06
CA PRO A 16 0.72 -13.37 24.05
C PRO A 16 2.00 -12.54 24.19
N SER A 17 1.96 -11.28 23.70
CA SER A 17 3.05 -10.29 23.83
C SER A 17 3.22 -9.76 25.26
N ASP A 18 3.21 -10.64 26.24
CA ASP A 18 3.36 -10.38 27.67
C ASP A 18 4.61 -11.08 28.18
N SER A 19 5.54 -10.31 28.76
CA SER A 19 6.85 -10.81 29.20
C SER A 19 6.78 -11.96 30.25
N ARG A 20 5.66 -12.09 30.94
CA ARG A 20 5.39 -13.20 31.87
C ARG A 20 5.40 -14.56 31.16
N TYR A 21 5.10 -14.59 29.85
CA TYR A 21 5.09 -15.82 29.06
C TYR A 21 6.46 -16.18 28.44
N ALA A 22 7.48 -15.33 28.57
CA ALA A 22 8.82 -15.62 28.07
C ALA A 22 9.39 -16.91 28.67
N GLY A 23 9.16 -17.14 29.95
CA GLY A 23 9.57 -18.40 30.64
C GLY A 23 8.86 -19.65 30.12
N VAL A 24 7.61 -19.52 29.66
CA VAL A 24 6.85 -20.64 29.05
C VAL A 24 7.46 -21.01 27.71
N ALA A 25 7.74 -20.02 26.85
CA ALA A 25 8.37 -20.23 25.55
C ALA A 25 9.80 -20.80 25.69
N ALA A 26 10.56 -20.32 26.67
CA ALA A 26 11.89 -20.86 26.94
C ALA A 26 11.85 -22.34 27.34
N ARG A 27 10.93 -22.72 28.23
CA ARG A 27 10.76 -24.14 28.61
C ARG A 27 10.31 -25.02 27.46
N TYR A 28 9.40 -24.53 26.64
CA TYR A 28 8.98 -25.22 25.41
C TYR A 28 10.16 -25.52 24.50
N ALA A 29 11.01 -24.54 24.19
CA ALA A 29 12.17 -24.73 23.34
C ALA A 29 13.22 -25.66 23.97
N VAL A 30 13.41 -25.60 25.29
CA VAL A 30 14.29 -26.52 26.04
C VAL A 30 13.80 -27.95 25.94
N GLU A 31 12.48 -28.21 26.07
CA GLU A 31 11.95 -29.56 25.92
C GLU A 31 12.16 -30.10 24.50
N VAL A 32 12.00 -29.27 23.49
CA VAL A 32 12.31 -29.64 22.10
C VAL A 32 13.82 -29.93 21.94
N ALA A 33 14.69 -29.10 22.51
CA ALA A 33 16.15 -29.29 22.47
C ALA A 33 16.55 -30.62 23.15
N ARG A 34 15.89 -30.94 24.27
CA ARG A 34 16.10 -32.23 24.97
C ARG A 34 15.71 -33.41 24.09
N LEU A 35 14.58 -33.36 23.37
CA LEU A 35 14.14 -34.40 22.42
C LEU A 35 15.12 -34.59 21.25
N ILE A 36 15.80 -33.50 20.83
CA ILE A 36 16.79 -33.53 19.75
C ILE A 36 18.13 -34.13 20.24
N GLY A 37 18.38 -34.14 21.58
CA GLY A 37 19.60 -34.73 22.17
C GLY A 37 20.63 -33.69 22.63
N PHE A 38 20.25 -32.44 22.85
CA PHE A 38 21.14 -31.45 23.47
C PHE A 38 21.37 -31.75 24.94
N ASP A 39 22.62 -31.56 25.41
CA ASP A 39 22.97 -31.69 26.81
C ASP A 39 22.38 -30.56 27.69
N ASP A 40 22.37 -30.77 29.02
CA ASP A 40 21.78 -29.84 29.97
C ASP A 40 22.42 -28.43 29.89
N ARG A 41 23.72 -28.35 29.64
CA ARG A 41 24.43 -27.08 29.52
C ARG A 41 23.94 -26.25 28.30
N ILE A 42 23.72 -26.92 27.19
CA ILE A 42 23.22 -26.26 25.96
C ILE A 42 21.73 -25.92 26.14
N GLN A 43 20.96 -26.79 26.79
CA GLN A 43 19.57 -26.48 27.16
C GLN A 43 19.46 -25.22 28.02
N ASP A 44 20.35 -25.04 29.00
CA ASP A 44 20.44 -23.82 29.81
C ASP A 44 20.78 -22.60 29.00
N GLN A 45 21.72 -22.70 28.03
CA GLN A 45 22.05 -21.61 27.12
C GLN A 45 20.84 -21.20 26.28
N ILE A 46 20.11 -22.15 25.70
CA ILE A 46 18.88 -21.88 24.92
C ILE A 46 17.85 -21.17 25.80
N SER A 47 17.64 -21.65 27.03
CA SER A 47 16.71 -21.06 28.01
C SER A 47 17.06 -19.59 28.30
N GLN A 48 18.31 -19.34 28.64
CA GLN A 48 18.81 -17.99 28.97
C GLN A 48 18.70 -17.04 27.77
N GLY A 49 19.08 -17.49 26.58
CA GLY A 49 18.97 -16.71 25.37
C GLY A 49 17.54 -16.31 25.03
N LEU A 50 16.57 -17.22 25.15
CA LEU A 50 15.16 -16.93 24.93
C LEU A 50 14.59 -15.99 26.00
N GLN A 51 15.01 -16.12 27.27
CA GLN A 51 14.64 -15.20 28.33
C GLN A 51 15.24 -13.80 28.18
N LEU A 52 16.28 -13.64 27.38
CA LEU A 52 16.82 -12.33 27.00
C LEU A 52 16.06 -11.73 25.80
N VAL A 53 15.85 -12.51 24.73
CA VAL A 53 15.31 -11.97 23.47
C VAL A 53 13.81 -11.73 23.52
N LEU A 54 13.01 -12.63 24.13
CA LEU A 54 11.56 -12.51 24.12
C LEU A 54 11.05 -11.25 24.83
N PRO A 55 11.50 -10.92 26.07
CA PRO A 55 11.10 -9.65 26.68
C PRO A 55 11.56 -8.41 25.91
N ALA A 56 12.71 -8.49 25.24
CA ALA A 56 13.18 -7.41 24.38
C ALA A 56 12.28 -7.25 23.16
N LEU A 57 11.96 -8.34 22.45
CA LEU A 57 11.01 -8.32 21.34
C LEU A 57 9.65 -7.76 21.77
N MET A 58 9.08 -8.24 22.88
CA MET A 58 7.80 -7.78 23.40
C MET A 58 7.80 -6.28 23.71
N LYS A 59 8.89 -5.77 24.28
CA LYS A 59 9.03 -4.35 24.62
C LYS A 59 9.17 -3.45 23.39
N TYR A 60 9.88 -3.93 22.35
CA TYR A 60 10.27 -3.08 21.22
C TYR A 60 9.42 -3.29 19.97
N SER A 61 8.66 -4.40 19.91
CA SER A 61 7.81 -4.72 18.77
C SER A 61 6.42 -4.10 18.86
N PHE A 62 5.92 -3.83 20.06
CA PHE A 62 4.52 -3.46 20.26
C PHE A 62 4.39 -2.16 21.07
N GLU A 63 3.33 -1.41 20.81
CA GLU A 63 2.98 -0.26 21.64
C GLU A 63 2.44 -0.75 23.02
N PRO A 64 2.55 0.07 24.09
CA PRO A 64 2.28 -0.39 25.49
C PRO A 64 0.91 -1.02 25.73
N GLU A 65 -0.10 -0.67 24.94
CA GLU A 65 -1.48 -1.19 25.08
C GLU A 65 -1.86 -2.21 23.99
N GLU A 66 -0.93 -2.53 23.09
CA GLU A 66 -1.18 -3.43 21.97
C GLU A 66 -1.18 -4.88 22.43
N ARG A 67 -2.31 -5.58 22.23
CA ARG A 67 -2.40 -7.02 22.45
C ARG A 67 -2.05 -7.75 21.17
N ALA A 68 -0.93 -8.44 21.20
CA ALA A 68 -0.44 -9.20 20.05
C ALA A 68 0.00 -10.60 20.49
N ALA A 69 0.33 -11.43 19.51
CA ALA A 69 0.85 -12.76 19.71
C ALA A 69 2.24 -12.90 19.10
N ILE A 70 3.06 -13.75 19.68
CA ILE A 70 4.36 -14.16 19.16
C ILE A 70 4.31 -15.66 18.91
N ASP A 71 4.64 -16.06 17.69
CA ASP A 71 4.81 -17.46 17.33
C ASP A 71 6.26 -17.89 17.58
N VAL A 72 6.43 -18.93 18.34
CA VAL A 72 7.71 -19.60 18.63
C VAL A 72 7.70 -20.96 17.95
N ALA A 73 8.45 -21.11 16.88
CA ALA A 73 8.56 -22.37 16.15
C ALA A 73 9.93 -22.99 16.39
N CYS A 74 9.94 -24.28 16.65
CA CYS A 74 11.15 -25.10 16.81
C CYS A 74 11.21 -26.10 15.67
N GLU A 75 12.31 -26.10 14.93
CA GLU A 75 12.54 -26.95 13.77
C GLU A 75 13.86 -27.72 13.96
N ARG A 76 13.80 -29.04 13.87
CA ARG A 76 15.02 -29.87 13.83
C ARG A 76 15.70 -29.68 12.48
N ILE A 77 16.92 -29.23 12.50
CA ILE A 77 17.80 -29.15 11.33
C ILE A 77 18.89 -30.26 11.40
N PRO A 78 19.53 -30.64 10.27
CA PRO A 78 20.52 -31.71 10.23
C PRO A 78 21.66 -31.54 11.25
N ALA A 79 22.01 -30.29 11.55
CA ALA A 79 23.11 -29.97 12.47
C ALA A 79 22.62 -29.42 13.84
N GLY A 80 21.34 -29.45 14.18
CA GLY A 80 20.88 -28.90 15.45
C GLY A 80 19.43 -28.48 15.51
N LEU A 81 19.19 -27.36 16.20
CA LEU A 81 17.88 -26.77 16.44
C LEU A 81 17.84 -25.34 15.86
N LYS A 82 16.81 -25.06 15.06
CA LYS A 82 16.44 -23.72 14.61
C LYS A 82 15.17 -23.28 15.35
N ILE A 83 15.25 -22.14 16.02
CA ILE A 83 14.12 -21.52 16.70
C ILE A 83 13.75 -20.26 15.94
N VAL A 84 12.49 -20.11 15.54
CA VAL A 84 11.99 -18.96 14.81
C VAL A 84 10.95 -18.24 15.68
N LEU A 85 11.21 -16.97 15.98
CA LEU A 85 10.31 -16.10 16.71
C LEU A 85 9.66 -15.14 15.69
N ARG A 86 8.35 -15.25 15.46
CA ARG A 86 7.63 -14.40 14.51
C ARG A 86 6.60 -13.52 15.22
N ASP A 87 6.54 -12.28 14.81
CA ASP A 87 5.51 -11.34 15.25
C ASP A 87 5.13 -10.35 14.15
N LYS A 88 3.98 -9.68 14.33
CA LYS A 88 3.48 -8.61 13.46
C LYS A 88 3.60 -7.23 14.11
N GLY A 89 4.61 -7.04 14.91
CA GLY A 89 4.92 -5.74 15.51
C GLY A 89 5.74 -4.83 14.60
N LEU A 90 6.31 -3.78 15.17
CA LEU A 90 7.15 -2.80 14.46
C LEU A 90 8.32 -3.50 13.75
N PRO A 91 8.62 -3.15 12.47
CA PRO A 91 9.71 -3.75 11.73
C PRO A 91 11.08 -3.42 12.35
N PHE A 92 12.08 -4.27 12.06
CA PHE A 92 13.47 -4.00 12.44
C PHE A 92 14.04 -2.86 11.60
N GLY A 93 14.94 -2.05 12.20
CA GLY A 93 15.76 -1.07 11.47
C GLY A 93 17.04 -1.69 10.92
N ASN A 94 17.62 -1.03 9.91
CA ASN A 94 18.99 -1.30 9.53
C ASN A 94 19.91 -0.56 10.53
N MET A 95 20.72 -1.30 11.27
CA MET A 95 21.74 -0.72 12.15
C MET A 95 23.12 -1.03 11.58
N GLU A 96 23.83 0.01 11.15
CA GLU A 96 25.25 -0.13 10.89
C GLU A 96 26.04 -0.14 12.22
N PRO A 97 27.14 -0.91 12.32
CA PRO A 97 27.97 -0.90 13.51
C PRO A 97 28.59 0.51 13.69
N GLY A 98 28.13 1.25 14.69
CA GLY A 98 28.66 2.58 15.00
C GLY A 98 27.64 3.70 15.20
N ASP A 99 26.36 3.48 14.88
CA ASP A 99 25.31 4.46 15.13
C ASP A 99 25.04 4.62 16.64
N ALA A 100 24.81 5.88 17.07
CA ALA A 100 24.62 6.28 18.47
C ALA A 100 23.33 5.75 19.15
N GLY A 101 22.64 4.82 18.50
CA GLY A 101 21.51 4.03 18.96
C GLY A 101 21.89 2.57 19.16
N ALA A 102 22.96 2.28 19.93
CA ALA A 102 23.40 0.91 20.14
C ALA A 102 22.26 -0.02 20.53
N PRO A 103 22.19 -1.24 19.93
CA PRO A 103 21.22 -2.25 20.31
C PRO A 103 21.28 -2.46 21.82
N ASP A 104 20.10 -2.69 22.43
CA ASP A 104 20.05 -3.08 23.85
C ASP A 104 21.13 -4.13 24.05
N SER A 105 22.05 -3.86 24.97
CA SER A 105 23.21 -4.72 25.27
C SER A 105 22.83 -6.20 25.48
N ARG A 106 21.56 -6.47 25.70
CA ARG A 106 20.95 -7.81 25.77
C ARG A 106 20.94 -8.54 24.44
N ILE A 107 20.75 -7.87 23.31
CA ILE A 107 20.76 -8.50 21.96
C ILE A 107 22.18 -8.89 21.56
N LEU A 108 23.17 -8.08 21.92
CA LEU A 108 24.59 -8.44 21.71
C LEU A 108 24.98 -9.70 22.49
N ARG A 109 24.41 -9.89 23.68
CA ARG A 109 24.65 -11.08 24.51
C ARG A 109 23.99 -12.35 23.98
N LEU A 110 23.07 -12.27 23.01
CA LEU A 110 22.50 -13.47 22.37
C LEU A 110 23.56 -14.33 21.68
N ARG A 111 24.64 -13.74 21.19
CA ARG A 111 25.78 -14.46 20.59
C ARG A 111 26.52 -15.37 21.58
N ASP A 112 26.33 -15.16 22.88
CA ASP A 112 26.87 -16.05 23.92
C ASP A 112 26.01 -17.33 24.06
N HIS A 113 24.77 -17.31 23.54
CA HIS A 113 23.78 -18.36 23.72
C HIS A 113 23.47 -19.15 22.45
N PHE A 114 23.50 -18.49 21.27
CA PHE A 114 23.22 -19.09 19.97
C PHE A 114 24.40 -18.96 19.03
N ASP A 115 24.56 -19.94 18.17
CA ASP A 115 25.68 -20.00 17.24
C ASP A 115 25.43 -19.10 16.03
N GLU A 116 24.14 -18.95 15.59
CA GLU A 116 23.74 -18.03 14.54
C GLU A 116 22.44 -17.32 14.92
N ILE A 117 22.32 -16.05 14.50
CA ILE A 117 21.18 -15.20 14.78
C ILE A 117 20.88 -14.37 13.55
N PHE A 118 19.60 -14.40 13.09
CA PHE A 118 19.15 -13.62 11.95
C PHE A 118 17.91 -12.82 12.32
N PHE A 119 17.81 -11.60 11.79
CA PHE A 119 16.66 -10.70 11.96
C PHE A 119 16.12 -10.35 10.57
N ASN A 120 14.90 -10.76 10.25
CA ASN A 120 14.30 -10.58 8.94
C ASN A 120 13.01 -9.76 9.03
N ASN A 121 12.88 -8.75 8.18
CA ASN A 121 11.61 -8.09 7.91
C ASN A 121 10.90 -8.83 6.76
N LEU A 122 9.65 -9.24 6.99
CA LEU A 122 8.84 -10.00 6.05
C LEU A 122 7.73 -9.16 5.40
N GLY A 123 7.86 -7.82 5.48
CA GLY A 123 6.86 -6.88 4.97
C GLY A 123 5.50 -7.06 5.64
N PRO A 124 4.41 -7.26 4.87
CA PRO A 124 3.06 -7.46 5.41
C PRO A 124 2.91 -8.69 6.31
N GLU A 125 3.83 -9.66 6.19
CA GLU A 125 3.85 -10.87 7.04
C GLU A 125 4.48 -10.63 8.42
N GLY A 126 4.97 -9.41 8.69
CA GLY A 126 5.59 -9.04 9.94
C GLY A 126 7.11 -9.17 9.92
N LYS A 127 7.69 -9.75 10.96
CA LYS A 127 9.13 -9.97 11.09
C LYS A 127 9.44 -11.26 11.82
N GLU A 128 10.68 -11.70 11.71
CA GLU A 128 11.15 -12.89 12.42
C GLU A 128 12.57 -12.74 12.96
N VAL A 129 12.83 -13.39 14.08
CA VAL A 129 14.17 -13.66 14.59
C VAL A 129 14.42 -15.16 14.47
N ILE A 130 15.50 -15.53 13.82
CA ILE A 130 15.95 -16.91 13.70
C ILE A 130 17.14 -17.11 14.60
N LEU A 131 17.08 -18.11 15.48
CA LEU A 131 18.12 -18.49 16.41
C LEU A 131 18.52 -19.93 16.11
N ILE A 132 19.81 -20.18 15.86
CA ILE A 132 20.32 -21.52 15.54
C ILE A 132 21.30 -21.96 16.62
N LYS A 133 21.12 -23.21 17.09
CA LYS A 133 22.04 -23.90 18.00
C LYS A 133 22.46 -25.22 17.40
N HIS A 134 23.79 -25.46 17.30
CA HIS A 134 24.34 -26.64 16.67
C HIS A 134 24.63 -27.75 17.68
N LEU A 135 24.49 -29.02 17.22
CA LEU A 135 25.01 -30.20 17.91
C LEU A 135 26.51 -30.34 17.59
N ARG A 136 27.34 -30.55 18.61
CA ARG A 136 28.80 -30.49 18.47
C ARG A 136 29.44 -31.62 17.65
N ASP A 137 28.71 -32.70 17.29
CA ASP A 137 29.23 -33.90 16.64
C ASP A 137 28.70 -34.17 15.22
N THR A 138 28.21 -33.15 14.50
CA THR A 138 27.76 -33.30 13.11
C THR A 138 28.73 -32.70 12.10
N SER A 139 28.99 -33.43 10.99
CA SER A 139 29.97 -33.05 9.97
C SER A 139 29.53 -31.84 9.16
N LEU A 140 30.50 -30.99 8.79
CA LEU A 140 30.30 -29.74 8.00
C LEU A 140 29.63 -29.93 6.63
N ALA A 141 29.60 -31.15 6.08
CA ALA A 141 29.07 -31.40 4.74
C ALA A 141 27.55 -31.28 4.63
N ASP A 142 26.81 -31.43 5.74
CA ASP A 142 25.35 -31.29 5.77
C ASP A 142 24.88 -29.81 5.95
N TYR A 143 25.83 -28.93 6.18
CA TYR A 143 25.61 -27.56 6.61
C TYR A 143 25.44 -26.54 5.45
N GLU A 144 26.15 -26.73 4.35
CA GLU A 144 26.23 -25.74 3.26
C GLU A 144 24.95 -25.57 2.44
N ALA A 145 24.01 -26.50 2.53
CA ALA A 145 22.76 -26.44 1.76
C ALA A 145 21.65 -25.59 2.42
N ALA A 146 21.76 -25.27 3.72
CA ALA A 146 20.68 -24.64 4.50
C ALA A 146 20.85 -23.13 4.76
N CYS A 147 22.02 -22.55 4.52
CA CYS A 147 22.33 -21.18 4.94
C CYS A 147 22.68 -20.24 3.79
N ARG A 148 21.69 -19.59 3.19
CA ARG A 148 21.90 -18.38 2.36
C ARG A 148 20.77 -17.37 2.56
N LEU A 149 20.83 -16.62 3.67
CA LEU A 149 20.14 -15.32 3.81
C LEU A 149 20.93 -14.45 4.79
N GLN A 150 21.28 -13.24 4.41
CA GLN A 150 21.97 -12.27 5.28
C GLN A 150 20.95 -11.48 6.10
N PRO A 151 21.24 -11.16 7.35
CA PRO A 151 20.31 -10.49 8.25
C PRO A 151 20.38 -8.96 8.20
N PRO A 152 19.29 -8.27 8.50
CA PRO A 152 19.32 -6.87 8.95
C PRO A 152 19.47 -6.76 10.47
N ASP A 153 20.08 -5.66 10.92
CA ASP A 153 20.41 -5.39 12.32
C ASP A 153 19.20 -4.97 13.20
N PRO A 154 19.27 -5.11 14.53
CA PRO A 154 18.11 -4.94 15.43
C PRO A 154 17.75 -3.49 15.75
N VAL A 155 16.47 -3.25 16.01
CA VAL A 155 15.78 -1.96 16.14
C VAL A 155 15.93 -1.29 17.50
N GLU A 156 16.08 0.05 17.48
CA GLU A 156 15.84 0.90 18.65
C GLU A 156 14.37 0.88 19.08
N ALA A 157 14.17 0.98 20.40
CA ALA A 157 12.84 1.15 20.96
C ALA A 157 12.16 2.40 20.39
N SER A 158 10.93 2.24 19.95
CA SER A 158 10.09 3.39 19.66
C SER A 158 9.99 4.25 20.91
N ARG A 159 10.56 5.47 20.88
CA ARG A 159 10.32 6.45 21.95
C ARG A 159 8.81 6.70 22.03
N PRO A 160 8.22 6.71 23.22
CA PRO A 160 6.84 7.14 23.36
C PRO A 160 6.71 8.54 22.78
N LEU A 161 5.75 8.72 21.87
CA LEU A 161 5.50 10.01 21.23
C LEU A 161 5.25 11.08 22.30
N SER A 162 5.95 12.21 22.23
CA SER A 162 5.79 13.31 23.19
C SER A 162 4.36 13.86 23.20
N GLN A 163 3.93 14.44 24.31
CA GLN A 163 2.63 15.15 24.36
C GLN A 163 2.66 16.33 23.40
N ALA A 164 1.58 16.48 22.61
CA ALA A 164 1.48 17.37 21.46
C ALA A 164 2.01 18.79 21.74
N ALA A 165 3.16 19.11 21.14
CA ALA A 165 3.58 20.49 20.94
C ALA A 165 2.81 21.08 19.75
N ALA A 166 2.35 22.32 19.88
CA ALA A 166 1.59 23.01 18.84
C ALA A 166 2.49 23.30 17.62
N GLY A 167 2.21 22.62 16.53
CA GLY A 167 2.81 22.87 15.23
C GLY A 167 3.74 21.79 14.71
N CYS A 168 3.72 21.59 13.39
CA CYS A 168 4.68 20.77 12.66
C CYS A 168 5.29 21.59 11.52
N THR A 169 6.54 21.31 11.16
CA THR A 169 7.19 21.75 9.93
C THR A 169 7.26 20.62 8.94
N VAL A 170 7.39 20.91 7.64
CA VAL A 170 7.49 19.90 6.60
C VAL A 170 8.79 20.02 5.85
N ARG A 171 9.49 18.92 5.65
CA ARG A 171 10.76 18.82 4.92
C ARG A 171 10.88 17.51 4.14
N PRO A 172 11.86 17.42 3.20
CA PRO A 172 12.17 16.14 2.56
C PRO A 172 12.58 15.08 3.59
N MET A 173 12.35 13.82 3.24
CA MET A 173 12.84 12.66 4.00
C MET A 173 14.34 12.47 3.75
N GLU A 174 15.11 12.27 4.81
CA GLU A 174 16.48 11.76 4.72
C GLU A 174 16.49 10.23 4.68
N PRO A 175 17.48 9.59 3.99
CA PRO A 175 17.53 8.13 3.89
C PRO A 175 17.49 7.40 5.24
N SER A 176 18.16 7.95 6.27
CA SER A 176 18.18 7.42 7.63
C SER A 176 16.80 7.41 8.33
N GLU A 177 15.83 8.14 7.79
CA GLU A 177 14.50 8.30 8.36
C GLU A 177 13.45 7.32 7.76
N ALA A 178 13.84 6.51 6.78
CA ALA A 178 12.93 5.60 6.10
C ALA A 178 12.26 4.60 7.06
N LEU A 179 12.95 4.17 8.11
CA LEU A 179 12.37 3.33 9.16
C LEU A 179 11.26 4.05 9.92
N GLU A 180 11.42 5.34 10.24
CA GLU A 180 10.38 6.09 10.94
C GLU A 180 9.16 6.32 10.04
N VAL A 181 9.33 6.42 8.72
CA VAL A 181 8.21 6.39 7.76
C VAL A 181 7.44 5.08 7.89
N THR A 182 8.13 3.94 7.86
CA THR A 182 7.52 2.62 8.01
C THR A 182 6.75 2.50 9.34
N LYS A 183 7.37 2.96 10.45
CA LYS A 183 6.71 2.97 11.78
C LYS A 183 5.48 3.89 11.81
N THR A 184 5.54 5.05 11.17
CA THR A 184 4.41 6.01 11.08
C THR A 184 3.23 5.40 10.33
N VAL A 185 3.50 4.70 9.22
CA VAL A 185 2.47 3.96 8.47
C VAL A 185 1.91 2.81 9.30
N TYR A 186 2.78 2.03 9.97
CA TYR A 186 2.37 0.93 10.83
C TYR A 186 1.45 1.41 11.99
N ARG A 187 1.78 2.53 12.63
CA ARG A 187 0.95 3.09 13.71
C ARG A 187 -0.46 3.45 13.26
N THR A 188 -0.63 3.78 11.98
CA THR A 188 -1.93 4.17 11.40
C THR A 188 -2.70 3.00 10.80
N TYR A 189 -2.01 2.11 10.07
CA TYR A 189 -2.62 1.05 9.24
C TYR A 189 -2.23 -0.37 9.67
N GLY A 190 -1.32 -0.54 10.63
CA GLY A 190 -0.69 -1.85 10.82
C GLY A 190 0.01 -2.30 9.54
N TYR A 191 -0.14 -3.56 9.18
CA TYR A 191 0.38 -4.09 7.91
C TYR A 191 -0.68 -4.13 6.77
N SER A 192 -1.73 -3.32 6.86
CA SER A 192 -2.83 -3.33 5.89
C SER A 192 -2.71 -2.28 4.78
N TYR A 193 -1.64 -1.46 4.75
CA TYR A 193 -1.48 -0.43 3.72
C TYR A 193 -1.29 -1.03 2.33
N ALA A 194 -1.91 -0.42 1.31
CA ALA A 194 -2.02 -0.98 -0.04
C ALA A 194 -0.68 -1.15 -0.78
N HIS A 195 0.34 -0.37 -0.43
CA HIS A 195 1.67 -0.42 -1.06
C HIS A 195 2.67 -1.13 -0.15
N ASP A 196 2.97 -2.39 -0.42
CA ASP A 196 3.84 -3.25 0.40
C ASP A 196 5.24 -2.68 0.62
N TYR A 197 5.80 -1.97 -0.37
CA TYR A 197 7.17 -1.46 -0.29
C TYR A 197 7.38 -0.50 0.89
N ILE A 198 6.32 0.12 1.42
CA ILE A 198 6.41 1.07 2.53
C ILE A 198 6.83 0.40 3.85
N TYR A 199 6.74 -0.93 3.92
CA TYR A 199 7.19 -1.72 5.06
C TYR A 199 8.64 -2.18 4.96
N TYR A 200 9.34 -1.78 3.89
CA TYR A 200 10.73 -2.09 3.63
C TYR A 200 11.53 -0.78 3.53
N PRO A 201 12.23 -0.36 4.60
CA PRO A 201 12.98 0.90 4.62
C PRO A 201 13.93 1.04 3.42
N GLU A 202 14.61 -0.04 3.04
CA GLU A 202 15.52 -0.06 1.90
C GLU A 202 14.83 0.21 0.56
N LYS A 203 13.58 -0.24 0.39
CA LYS A 203 12.79 0.05 -0.82
C LYS A 203 12.36 1.51 -0.87
N ILE A 204 11.99 2.10 0.28
CA ILE A 204 11.66 3.52 0.39
C ILE A 204 12.89 4.35 0.00
N ILE A 205 14.08 4.01 0.50
CA ILE A 205 15.34 4.69 0.17
C ILE A 205 15.60 4.59 -1.35
N ALA A 206 15.53 3.39 -1.92
CA ALA A 206 15.78 3.15 -3.35
C ALA A 206 14.82 3.94 -4.25
N LEU A 207 13.52 3.95 -3.94
CA LEU A 207 12.50 4.67 -4.70
C LEU A 207 12.65 6.20 -4.60
N ASN A 208 13.09 6.72 -3.45
CA ASN A 208 13.42 8.14 -3.32
C ASN A 208 14.71 8.49 -4.06
N ALA A 209 15.74 7.65 -4.02
CA ALA A 209 17.00 7.85 -4.73
C ALA A 209 16.81 7.81 -6.26
N SER A 210 15.95 6.93 -6.78
CA SER A 210 15.60 6.88 -8.21
C SER A 210 14.71 8.05 -8.68
N GLY A 211 14.09 8.77 -7.74
CA GLY A 211 13.12 9.83 -8.03
C GLY A 211 11.76 9.33 -8.50
N GLU A 212 11.47 8.03 -8.38
CA GLU A 212 10.14 7.47 -8.61
C GLU A 212 9.16 7.96 -7.56
N ILE A 213 9.64 8.10 -6.32
CA ILE A 213 8.89 8.67 -5.20
C ILE A 213 9.66 9.85 -4.62
N GLN A 214 8.94 10.76 -4.01
CA GLN A 214 9.50 11.87 -3.24
C GLN A 214 8.73 11.99 -1.95
N SER A 215 9.35 11.50 -0.90
CA SER A 215 8.80 11.50 0.44
C SER A 215 9.05 12.84 1.15
N ALA A 216 8.02 13.33 1.83
CA ALA A 216 8.09 14.47 2.74
C ALA A 216 7.59 14.07 4.13
N LEU A 217 8.20 14.64 5.15
CA LEU A 217 7.91 14.36 6.55
C LEU A 217 7.34 15.60 7.23
N ALA A 218 6.30 15.41 8.03
CA ALA A 218 5.87 16.38 9.02
C ALA A 218 6.59 16.07 10.33
N VAL A 219 7.34 17.05 10.84
CA VAL A 219 8.15 16.92 12.05
C VAL A 219 7.78 17.98 13.07
N THR A 220 7.80 17.61 14.36
CA THR A 220 7.57 18.53 15.48
C THR A 220 8.83 19.36 15.75
N GLU A 221 8.75 20.37 16.62
CA GLU A 221 9.90 21.15 17.11
C GLU A 221 10.94 20.26 17.81
N ALA A 222 10.51 19.15 18.40
CA ALA A 222 11.40 18.14 19.00
C ALA A 222 12.02 17.17 17.96
N ASN A 223 11.87 17.45 16.65
CA ASN A 223 12.30 16.61 15.54
C ASN A 223 11.66 15.21 15.52
N GLU A 224 10.47 15.07 16.08
CA GLU A 224 9.69 13.84 16.05
C GLU A 224 8.90 13.77 14.75
N ILE A 225 8.99 12.64 14.01
CA ILE A 225 8.25 12.41 12.77
C ILE A 225 6.81 12.01 13.11
N VAL A 226 5.87 12.85 12.70
CA VAL A 226 4.43 12.71 13.02
C VAL A 226 3.55 12.57 11.79
N GLY A 227 4.13 12.66 10.61
CA GLY A 227 3.41 12.44 9.36
C GLY A 227 4.34 12.22 8.17
N HIS A 228 3.81 11.56 7.17
CA HIS A 228 4.46 11.28 5.89
C HIS A 228 3.48 11.56 4.75
N GLY A 229 4.00 11.97 3.63
CA GLY A 229 3.31 12.06 2.35
C GLY A 229 4.31 11.94 1.22
N ALA A 230 3.86 11.55 0.03
CA ALA A 230 4.76 11.41 -1.10
C ALA A 230 4.13 11.83 -2.43
N LEU A 231 4.99 12.26 -3.35
CA LEU A 231 4.69 12.35 -4.78
C LEU A 231 5.24 11.09 -5.45
N SER A 232 4.36 10.35 -6.11
CA SER A 232 4.74 9.20 -6.94
C SER A 232 4.61 9.57 -8.40
N ARG A 233 5.68 9.37 -9.18
CA ARG A 233 5.66 9.64 -10.63
C ARG A 233 4.66 8.72 -11.32
N TRP A 234 3.78 9.27 -12.14
CA TRP A 234 2.80 8.46 -12.86
C TRP A 234 3.44 7.74 -14.05
N SER A 235 3.31 6.42 -14.11
CA SER A 235 3.99 5.59 -15.11
C SER A 235 3.49 5.81 -16.55
N ASP A 236 2.22 6.22 -16.70
CA ASP A 236 1.61 6.40 -18.03
C ASP A 236 1.86 7.79 -18.62
N ASN A 237 2.19 8.76 -17.78
CA ASN A 237 2.64 10.08 -18.19
C ASN A 237 3.56 10.70 -17.11
N PRO A 238 4.87 10.80 -17.36
CA PRO A 238 5.82 11.36 -16.39
C PRO A 238 5.64 12.86 -16.12
N LEU A 239 4.76 13.55 -16.85
CA LEU A 239 4.44 14.96 -16.64
C LEU A 239 3.47 15.17 -15.45
N ILE A 240 2.87 14.10 -14.92
CA ILE A 240 2.02 14.20 -13.73
C ILE A 240 2.53 13.30 -12.61
N ALA A 241 2.12 13.62 -11.39
CA ALA A 241 2.44 12.82 -10.22
C ALA A 241 1.18 12.56 -9.38
N GLU A 242 1.16 11.41 -8.72
CA GLU A 242 0.19 11.09 -7.68
C GLU A 242 0.65 11.69 -6.35
N LEU A 243 -0.19 12.51 -5.75
CA LEU A 243 -0.07 12.98 -4.38
C LEU A 243 -0.74 11.94 -3.47
N GLY A 244 0.06 11.08 -2.87
CA GLY A 244 -0.40 9.93 -2.11
C GLY A 244 0.38 9.69 -0.83
N GLN A 245 0.15 8.51 -0.23
CA GLN A 245 0.84 8.03 0.98
C GLN A 245 0.73 8.99 2.17
N GLY A 246 -0.32 9.81 2.19
CA GLY A 246 -0.56 10.79 3.24
C GLY A 246 -1.01 10.14 4.54
N VAL A 247 -0.15 10.18 5.55
CA VAL A 247 -0.38 9.60 6.87
C VAL A 247 -0.01 10.61 7.93
N VAL A 248 -0.85 10.78 8.94
CA VAL A 248 -0.53 11.56 10.15
C VAL A 248 -0.91 10.71 11.35
N VAL A 249 0.05 10.58 12.27
CA VAL A 249 -0.15 9.86 13.53
C VAL A 249 -1.37 10.41 14.25
N PRO A 250 -2.27 9.57 14.77
CA PRO A 250 -3.57 9.95 15.29
C PRO A 250 -3.58 11.15 16.22
N LYS A 251 -2.73 11.18 17.23
CA LYS A 251 -2.68 12.28 18.20
C LYS A 251 -2.24 13.64 17.65
N PHE A 252 -1.70 13.68 16.41
CA PHE A 252 -1.33 14.90 15.70
C PHE A 252 -2.32 15.29 14.59
N ARG A 253 -3.42 14.53 14.43
CA ARG A 253 -4.49 14.91 13.52
C ARG A 253 -5.17 16.20 13.99
N SER A 254 -5.88 16.87 13.08
CA SER A 254 -6.53 18.17 13.31
C SER A 254 -5.59 19.33 13.68
N GLN A 255 -4.27 19.14 13.66
CA GLN A 255 -3.27 20.18 13.89
C GLN A 255 -2.69 20.78 12.60
N GLY A 256 -3.32 20.50 11.45
CA GLY A 256 -2.90 21.04 10.16
C GLY A 256 -1.72 20.33 9.49
N CYS A 257 -1.13 19.29 10.11
CA CYS A 257 0.04 18.60 9.55
C CYS A 257 -0.22 18.00 8.15
N PHE A 258 -1.40 17.42 7.93
CA PHE A 258 -1.76 16.88 6.61
C PHE A 258 -1.89 17.97 5.54
N ALA A 259 -2.47 19.13 5.90
CA ALA A 259 -2.57 20.26 4.98
C ALA A 259 -1.19 20.81 4.60
N LYS A 260 -0.27 20.96 5.58
CA LYS A 260 1.11 21.39 5.34
C LYS A 260 1.89 20.41 4.47
N LEU A 261 1.75 19.09 4.70
CA LEU A 261 2.33 18.04 3.84
C LEU A 261 1.83 18.18 2.40
N THR A 262 0.52 18.32 2.22
CA THR A 262 -0.10 18.47 0.90
C THR A 262 0.43 19.73 0.20
N GLU A 263 0.46 20.87 0.89
CA GLU A 263 0.96 22.14 0.37
C GLU A 263 2.44 22.05 -0.04
N TYR A 264 3.28 21.46 0.82
CA TYR A 264 4.70 21.25 0.55
C TYR A 264 4.93 20.39 -0.70
N LEU A 265 4.21 19.27 -0.82
CA LEU A 265 4.31 18.37 -1.96
C LEU A 265 3.81 19.02 -3.26
N ILE A 266 2.78 19.84 -3.21
CA ILE A 266 2.31 20.65 -4.36
C ILE A 266 3.41 21.63 -4.79
N GLY A 267 4.06 22.31 -3.85
CA GLY A 267 5.20 23.18 -4.11
C GLY A 267 6.37 22.43 -4.76
N THR A 268 6.69 21.26 -4.24
CA THR A 268 7.70 20.36 -4.79
C THR A 268 7.35 19.91 -6.21
N ALA A 269 6.10 19.54 -6.47
CA ALA A 269 5.66 19.18 -7.82
C ALA A 269 5.84 20.33 -8.82
N ARG A 270 5.51 21.56 -8.42
CA ARG A 270 5.73 22.76 -9.26
C ARG A 270 7.21 22.99 -9.55
N SER A 271 8.06 22.97 -8.54
CA SER A 271 9.49 23.21 -8.69
C SER A 271 10.18 22.17 -9.58
N ARG A 272 9.62 20.96 -9.65
CA ARG A 272 10.08 19.87 -10.52
C ARG A 272 9.48 19.88 -11.93
N GLY A 273 8.62 20.85 -12.23
CA GLY A 273 8.06 21.01 -13.58
C GLY A 273 6.95 20.04 -13.93
N PHE A 274 6.29 19.41 -12.96
CA PHE A 274 5.10 18.61 -13.24
C PHE A 274 3.98 19.51 -13.80
N ALA A 275 3.29 19.06 -14.83
CA ALA A 275 2.17 19.76 -15.46
C ALA A 275 0.88 19.66 -14.63
N GLY A 276 0.77 18.60 -13.83
CA GLY A 276 -0.38 18.37 -12.96
C GLY A 276 -0.09 17.34 -11.87
N ILE A 277 -0.96 17.34 -10.89
CA ILE A 277 -0.99 16.35 -9.81
C ILE A 277 -2.41 15.83 -9.61
N PHE A 278 -2.53 14.60 -9.18
CA PHE A 278 -3.79 14.01 -8.75
C PHE A 278 -3.63 13.30 -7.41
N GLY A 279 -4.72 13.13 -6.70
CA GLY A 279 -4.80 12.34 -5.49
C GLY A 279 -6.07 11.52 -5.49
N ALA A 280 -6.02 10.34 -4.89
CA ALA A 280 -7.17 9.48 -4.70
C ALA A 280 -7.54 9.42 -3.21
N ALA A 281 -8.63 10.09 -2.85
CA ALA A 281 -9.09 10.20 -1.47
C ALA A 281 -10.17 9.14 -1.18
N VAL A 282 -10.04 8.44 -0.04
CA VAL A 282 -11.07 7.49 0.40
C VAL A 282 -12.43 8.18 0.62
N THR A 283 -13.52 7.44 0.41
CA THR A 283 -14.88 7.96 0.55
C THR A 283 -15.58 7.58 1.87
N VAL A 284 -14.92 6.82 2.74
CA VAL A 284 -15.45 6.48 4.07
C VAL A 284 -15.58 7.70 4.99
N HIS A 285 -14.79 8.75 4.70
CA HIS A 285 -14.85 10.06 5.36
C HIS A 285 -14.41 11.17 4.40
N PRO A 286 -14.85 12.45 4.61
CA PRO A 286 -14.54 13.54 3.68
C PRO A 286 -13.26 14.32 4.02
N PHE A 287 -12.44 13.92 5.02
CA PHE A 287 -11.35 14.78 5.52
C PHE A 287 -10.24 15.03 4.49
N SER A 288 -9.71 13.97 3.88
CA SER A 288 -8.67 14.09 2.83
C SER A 288 -9.19 14.82 1.58
N GLN A 289 -10.45 14.58 1.21
CA GLN A 289 -11.12 15.28 0.11
C GLN A 289 -11.19 16.80 0.36
N LYS A 290 -11.59 17.21 1.59
CA LYS A 290 -11.65 18.63 1.98
C LYS A 290 -10.29 19.31 1.89
N THR A 291 -9.25 18.65 2.39
CA THR A 291 -7.88 19.19 2.32
C THR A 291 -7.45 19.37 0.86
N ALA A 292 -7.68 18.37 0.01
CA ALA A 292 -7.33 18.45 -1.41
C ALA A 292 -8.09 19.58 -2.11
N LEU A 293 -9.39 19.75 -1.84
CA LEU A 293 -10.21 20.87 -2.37
C LEU A 293 -9.68 22.24 -1.93
N GLN A 294 -9.29 22.38 -0.65
CA GLN A 294 -8.71 23.61 -0.11
C GLN A 294 -7.37 23.94 -0.78
N GLN A 295 -6.59 22.93 -1.16
CA GLN A 295 -5.34 23.07 -1.91
C GLN A 295 -5.57 23.25 -3.43
N GLY A 296 -6.81 23.33 -3.86
CA GLY A 296 -7.21 23.60 -5.24
C GLY A 296 -7.24 22.40 -6.18
N LEU A 297 -7.17 21.17 -5.65
CA LEU A 297 -7.53 19.99 -6.44
C LEU A 297 -9.05 19.98 -6.68
N ARG A 298 -9.51 19.35 -7.74
CA ARG A 298 -10.94 19.26 -8.10
C ARG A 298 -11.30 17.85 -8.49
N ASP A 299 -12.51 17.43 -8.14
CA ASP A 299 -13.03 16.09 -8.38
C ASP A 299 -13.14 15.79 -9.87
N CYS A 300 -12.67 14.63 -10.33
CA CYS A 300 -12.66 14.25 -11.75
C CYS A 300 -12.98 12.78 -12.04
N ALA A 301 -12.89 11.87 -11.06
CA ALA A 301 -13.30 10.50 -11.22
C ALA A 301 -13.70 9.86 -9.87
N LEU A 302 -14.52 8.81 -9.94
CA LEU A 302 -14.94 7.98 -8.80
C LEU A 302 -14.56 6.52 -9.09
N PHE A 303 -13.60 5.99 -8.33
CA PHE A 303 -13.19 4.59 -8.40
C PHE A 303 -13.93 3.80 -7.33
N LEU A 304 -14.88 2.99 -7.77
CA LEU A 304 -15.71 2.20 -6.88
C LEU A 304 -14.97 0.96 -6.39
N CYS A 305 -15.15 0.64 -5.11
CA CYS A 305 -14.69 -0.61 -4.51
C CYS A 305 -13.19 -0.91 -4.69
N LEU A 306 -12.36 0.11 -4.89
CA LEU A 306 -10.92 -0.06 -5.15
C LEU A 306 -10.17 -0.51 -3.89
N VAL A 307 -10.58 -0.06 -2.70
CA VAL A 307 -9.94 -0.38 -1.43
C VAL A 307 -10.52 -1.68 -0.87
N PRO A 308 -9.73 -2.77 -0.74
CA PRO A 308 -10.23 -4.01 -0.18
C PRO A 308 -10.57 -3.87 1.31
N PRO A 309 -11.46 -4.71 1.87
CA PRO A 309 -11.85 -4.66 3.28
C PRO A 309 -10.70 -5.03 4.23
N THR A 310 -9.62 -5.58 3.71
CA THR A 310 -8.39 -5.89 4.47
C THR A 310 -7.58 -4.66 4.85
N VAL A 311 -7.83 -3.50 4.23
CA VAL A 311 -7.21 -2.23 4.62
C VAL A 311 -7.92 -1.71 5.87
N ASP A 312 -7.28 -1.87 7.02
CA ASP A 312 -7.80 -1.48 8.32
C ASP A 312 -7.17 -0.16 8.77
N PHE A 313 -8.01 0.78 9.16
CA PHE A 313 -7.59 1.98 9.88
C PHE A 313 -7.69 1.66 11.38
N LYS A 314 -6.58 1.37 12.05
CA LYS A 314 -6.51 0.89 13.45
C LYS A 314 -7.45 1.64 14.44
N GLU A 315 -7.87 2.84 14.12
CA GLU A 315 -8.76 3.65 14.98
C GLU A 315 -10.23 3.71 14.56
N LEU A 316 -10.51 3.47 13.29
CA LEU A 316 -11.88 3.36 12.82
C LEU A 316 -12.32 1.91 13.06
N ARG A 317 -12.73 1.60 14.30
CA ARG A 317 -13.15 0.25 14.78
C ARG A 317 -14.29 -0.42 14.00
N THR A 318 -14.62 0.08 12.85
CA THR A 318 -15.54 -0.54 11.89
C THR A 318 -14.71 -1.15 10.77
N VAL A 319 -14.43 -2.45 10.87
CA VAL A 319 -13.99 -3.24 9.71
C VAL A 319 -15.08 -3.07 8.66
N PRO A 320 -14.83 -2.41 7.52
CA PRO A 320 -15.85 -2.28 6.50
C PRO A 320 -16.18 -3.69 6.01
N ALA A 321 -17.43 -4.12 6.17
CA ALA A 321 -17.89 -5.39 5.60
C ALA A 321 -17.83 -5.40 4.06
N ALA A 322 -17.56 -4.24 3.44
CA ALA A 322 -17.54 -4.03 2.00
C ALA A 322 -16.28 -3.25 1.57
N ARG A 323 -15.90 -3.39 0.32
CA ARG A 323 -14.79 -2.65 -0.31
C ARG A 323 -15.08 -1.14 -0.34
N GLY A 324 -14.07 -0.35 -0.01
CA GLY A 324 -14.15 1.12 -0.03
C GLY A 324 -13.93 1.70 -1.43
N SER A 325 -14.51 2.89 -1.68
CA SER A 325 -14.34 3.64 -2.92
C SER A 325 -13.38 4.82 -2.74
N MET A 326 -12.84 5.34 -3.85
CA MET A 326 -11.94 6.49 -3.86
C MET A 326 -12.44 7.56 -4.82
N LEU A 327 -12.40 8.82 -4.38
CA LEU A 327 -12.64 9.98 -5.21
C LEU A 327 -11.31 10.52 -5.71
N VAL A 328 -11.15 10.61 -7.02
CA VAL A 328 -9.95 11.16 -7.66
C VAL A 328 -10.12 12.65 -7.85
N GLN A 329 -9.13 13.39 -7.41
CA GLN A 329 -9.07 14.86 -7.51
C GLN A 329 -7.79 15.25 -8.25
N PHE A 330 -7.89 16.19 -9.17
CA PHE A 330 -6.79 16.65 -10.01
C PHE A 330 -6.57 18.17 -9.89
N LYS A 331 -5.32 18.60 -10.11
CA LYS A 331 -4.95 20.01 -10.21
C LYS A 331 -3.91 20.20 -11.31
N TYR A 332 -4.18 21.11 -12.25
CA TYR A 332 -3.15 21.62 -13.15
C TYR A 332 -2.15 22.48 -12.38
N LEU A 333 -0.86 22.28 -12.62
CA LEU A 333 0.22 23.08 -12.03
C LEU A 333 0.76 24.15 -13.01
N GLY A 334 0.53 23.96 -14.30
CA GLY A 334 0.79 24.91 -15.37
C GLY A 334 -0.49 25.24 -16.14
N LYS A 335 -0.36 26.06 -17.18
CA LYS A 335 -1.49 26.31 -18.09
C LYS A 335 -1.79 25.02 -18.87
N PRO A 336 -3.03 24.50 -18.83
CA PRO A 336 -3.39 23.37 -19.68
C PRO A 336 -3.19 23.73 -21.14
N GLN A 337 -2.64 22.82 -21.91
CA GLN A 337 -2.60 22.99 -23.36
C GLN A 337 -4.00 22.75 -23.91
N SER A 338 -4.43 23.60 -24.85
CA SER A 338 -5.69 23.39 -25.55
C SER A 338 -5.62 22.08 -26.33
N ALA A 339 -6.28 21.06 -25.83
CA ALA A 339 -6.33 19.74 -26.45
C ALA A 339 -7.71 19.50 -27.08
N LYS A 340 -7.74 18.74 -28.16
CA LYS A 340 -8.99 18.22 -28.71
C LYS A 340 -9.38 16.96 -27.93
N VAL A 341 -10.64 16.91 -27.50
CA VAL A 341 -11.22 15.78 -26.76
C VAL A 341 -12.39 15.23 -27.56
N TYR A 342 -12.37 13.94 -27.79
CA TYR A 342 -13.44 13.22 -28.50
C TYR A 342 -14.33 12.50 -27.49
N ALA A 343 -15.29 13.24 -26.95
CA ALA A 343 -16.19 12.73 -25.93
C ALA A 343 -17.19 11.73 -26.50
N PRO A 344 -17.40 10.57 -25.82
CA PRO A 344 -18.56 9.73 -26.11
C PRO A 344 -19.87 10.51 -25.90
N ALA A 345 -20.79 10.42 -26.86
CA ALA A 345 -22.01 11.23 -26.85
C ALA A 345 -22.83 11.08 -25.55
N GLN A 346 -22.92 9.85 -25.00
CA GLN A 346 -23.62 9.54 -23.75
C GLN A 346 -22.95 10.15 -22.50
N HIS A 347 -21.71 10.60 -22.58
CA HIS A 347 -20.93 11.18 -21.47
C HIS A 347 -20.54 12.66 -21.71
N ALA A 348 -20.92 13.24 -22.85
CA ALA A 348 -20.47 14.57 -23.24
C ALA A 348 -20.77 15.65 -22.18
N ASP A 349 -21.98 15.65 -21.62
CA ASP A 349 -22.39 16.63 -20.59
C ASP A 349 -21.61 16.49 -19.30
N MET A 350 -21.38 15.24 -18.84
CA MET A 350 -20.58 14.98 -17.63
C MET A 350 -19.12 15.31 -17.85
N LEU A 351 -18.55 15.00 -19.00
CA LEU A 351 -17.18 15.38 -19.35
C LEU A 351 -17.03 16.91 -19.37
N HIS A 352 -17.99 17.63 -19.95
CA HIS A 352 -18.01 19.09 -19.93
C HIS A 352 -18.08 19.62 -18.48
N ALA A 353 -18.93 19.05 -17.64
CA ALA A 353 -19.05 19.42 -16.24
C ALA A 353 -17.75 19.15 -15.43
N ILE A 354 -17.05 18.01 -15.70
CA ILE A 354 -15.76 17.71 -15.07
C ILE A 354 -14.70 18.74 -15.48
N TYR A 355 -14.57 19.07 -16.77
CA TYR A 355 -13.62 20.09 -17.23
C TYR A 355 -13.94 21.47 -16.68
N ALA A 356 -15.21 21.84 -16.60
CA ALA A 356 -15.63 23.09 -15.96
C ALA A 356 -15.29 23.13 -14.46
N ASN A 357 -15.40 21.98 -13.76
CA ASN A 357 -15.03 21.87 -12.36
C ASN A 357 -13.52 21.98 -12.14
N LEU A 358 -12.71 21.45 -13.09
CA LEU A 358 -11.26 21.49 -13.00
C LEU A 358 -10.68 22.89 -13.19
N ASP A 359 -11.09 23.60 -14.22
CA ASP A 359 -10.77 24.99 -14.50
C ASP A 359 -11.58 25.50 -15.71
N ALA A 360 -12.51 26.40 -15.47
CA ALA A 360 -13.38 26.95 -16.50
C ALA A 360 -12.61 27.61 -17.66
N ALA A 361 -11.40 28.15 -17.42
CA ALA A 361 -10.57 28.77 -18.47
C ALA A 361 -9.87 27.73 -19.38
N SER A 362 -9.92 26.46 -19.07
CA SER A 362 -9.14 25.39 -19.69
C SER A 362 -9.98 24.28 -20.28
N ILE A 363 -11.26 24.53 -20.54
CA ILE A 363 -12.16 23.54 -21.14
C ILE A 363 -11.61 23.17 -22.52
N PRO A 364 -11.21 21.92 -22.77
CA PRO A 364 -10.72 21.49 -24.06
C PRO A 364 -11.83 21.58 -25.11
N GLN A 365 -11.44 21.72 -26.38
CA GLN A 365 -12.41 21.66 -27.45
C GLN A 365 -12.99 20.27 -27.55
N ILE A 366 -14.25 20.10 -27.16
CA ILE A 366 -14.98 18.84 -27.34
C ILE A 366 -15.39 18.75 -28.81
N CYS A 367 -14.85 17.75 -29.50
CA CYS A 367 -15.07 17.50 -30.92
C CYS A 367 -16.05 16.34 -31.10
N THR A 368 -16.94 16.47 -32.08
CA THR A 368 -17.70 15.32 -32.59
C THR A 368 -16.87 14.68 -33.70
N PRO A 369 -16.54 13.39 -33.65
CA PRO A 369 -15.77 12.74 -34.71
C PRO A 369 -16.58 12.66 -36.01
N SER A 370 -15.88 12.69 -37.15
CA SER A 370 -16.48 12.35 -38.44
C SER A 370 -16.89 10.87 -38.47
N ALA A 371 -17.95 10.54 -39.22
CA ALA A 371 -18.54 9.20 -39.25
C ALA A 371 -17.62 8.05 -39.73
N ASP A 372 -16.49 8.35 -40.35
CA ASP A 372 -15.61 7.37 -41.02
C ASP A 372 -14.33 7.05 -40.22
N VAL A 373 -14.45 6.69 -38.94
CA VAL A 373 -13.29 6.25 -38.18
C VAL A 373 -13.16 4.72 -38.26
N THR A 374 -12.33 4.24 -39.18
CA THR A 374 -12.05 2.80 -39.33
C THR A 374 -10.96 2.35 -38.34
N ASN A 375 -11.18 1.17 -37.75
CA ASN A 375 -10.15 0.51 -36.94
C ASN A 375 -9.30 -0.37 -37.85
N GLU A 376 -8.02 -0.08 -37.97
CA GLU A 376 -7.09 -0.84 -38.79
C GLU A 376 -5.94 -1.44 -37.97
N GLY A 377 -5.37 -2.52 -38.46
CA GLY A 377 -4.24 -3.22 -37.83
C GLY A 377 -4.61 -3.97 -36.55
N ALA A 378 -3.57 -4.37 -35.82
CA ALA A 378 -3.71 -5.07 -34.54
C ALA A 378 -3.90 -4.10 -33.38
N SER A 379 -4.70 -4.49 -32.40
CA SER A 379 -4.85 -3.77 -31.12
C SER A 379 -3.56 -3.82 -30.31
N VAL A 380 -3.29 -2.76 -29.54
CA VAL A 380 -2.20 -2.74 -28.56
C VAL A 380 -2.77 -2.26 -27.24
N TYR A 381 -2.60 -3.06 -26.21
CA TYR A 381 -3.01 -2.73 -24.85
C TYR A 381 -2.03 -3.32 -23.82
N LYS A 382 -2.02 -2.75 -22.63
CA LYS A 382 -1.22 -3.21 -21.47
C LYS A 382 -2.13 -3.54 -20.32
N ILE A 383 -1.76 -4.57 -19.55
CA ILE A 383 -2.48 -4.97 -18.34
C ILE A 383 -1.54 -4.84 -17.16
N ASN A 384 -1.94 -4.04 -16.19
CA ASN A 384 -1.26 -3.91 -14.90
C ASN A 384 -2.11 -4.57 -13.83
N LEU A 385 -1.49 -5.47 -13.05
CA LEU A 385 -2.14 -6.24 -11.99
C LEU A 385 -1.59 -5.80 -10.63
N ILE A 386 -2.47 -5.29 -9.75
CA ILE A 386 -2.12 -4.83 -8.41
C ILE A 386 -2.77 -5.79 -7.41
N ARG A 387 -2.01 -6.79 -6.96
CA ARG A 387 -2.50 -7.89 -6.12
C ARG A 387 -2.97 -7.42 -4.75
N SER A 388 -2.29 -6.48 -4.13
CA SER A 388 -2.66 -5.91 -2.82
C SER A 388 -4.05 -5.28 -2.81
N LEU A 389 -4.51 -4.78 -3.95
CA LEU A 389 -5.85 -4.19 -4.12
C LEU A 389 -6.84 -5.14 -4.80
N ASN A 390 -6.40 -6.30 -5.26
CA ASN A 390 -7.15 -7.19 -6.17
C ASN A 390 -7.76 -6.42 -7.36
N PHE A 391 -6.91 -5.60 -7.99
CA PHE A 391 -7.24 -4.62 -9.01
C PHE A 391 -6.46 -4.85 -10.29
N ALA A 392 -7.14 -4.83 -11.43
CA ALA A 392 -6.54 -4.90 -12.76
C ALA A 392 -6.82 -3.61 -13.54
N ARG A 393 -5.84 -3.13 -14.28
CA ARG A 393 -5.97 -1.97 -15.17
C ARG A 393 -5.57 -2.36 -16.59
N ILE A 394 -6.51 -2.27 -17.53
CA ILE A 394 -6.28 -2.45 -18.94
C ILE A 394 -6.15 -1.06 -19.57
N ARG A 395 -4.99 -0.73 -20.14
CA ARG A 395 -4.77 0.49 -20.91
C ARG A 395 -4.70 0.16 -22.40
N VAL A 396 -5.59 0.76 -23.18
CA VAL A 396 -5.55 0.60 -24.65
C VAL A 396 -4.62 1.65 -25.23
N ASP A 397 -3.52 1.22 -25.87
CA ASP A 397 -2.54 2.10 -26.52
C ASP A 397 -2.88 2.35 -28.00
N ARG A 398 -3.54 1.39 -28.66
CA ARG A 398 -4.00 1.51 -30.06
C ARG A 398 -5.25 0.68 -30.30
N TYR A 399 -6.27 1.29 -30.93
CA TYR A 399 -7.49 0.63 -31.32
C TYR A 399 -7.30 -0.08 -32.68
N GLY A 400 -7.14 -1.38 -32.64
CA GLY A 400 -7.13 -2.23 -33.81
C GLY A 400 -8.54 -2.75 -34.19
N ARG A 401 -8.61 -3.55 -35.27
CA ARG A 401 -9.87 -4.07 -35.81
C ARG A 401 -10.67 -4.86 -34.78
N ASP A 402 -9.98 -5.66 -33.96
CA ASP A 402 -10.60 -6.63 -33.05
C ASP A 402 -10.58 -6.17 -31.58
N ILE A 403 -10.34 -4.88 -31.30
CA ILE A 403 -10.14 -4.36 -29.94
C ILE A 403 -11.27 -4.75 -28.98
N VAL A 404 -12.52 -4.73 -29.41
CA VAL A 404 -13.66 -5.08 -28.52
C VAL A 404 -13.67 -6.58 -28.22
N ALA A 405 -13.30 -7.43 -29.17
CA ALA A 405 -13.17 -8.86 -28.96
C ALA A 405 -11.99 -9.18 -28.02
N ASP A 406 -10.86 -8.51 -28.21
CA ASP A 406 -9.67 -8.63 -27.37
C ASP A 406 -9.99 -8.26 -25.92
N ILE A 407 -10.62 -7.10 -25.71
CA ILE A 407 -11.01 -6.65 -24.35
C ILE A 407 -12.03 -7.59 -23.73
N ARG A 408 -13.01 -8.10 -24.50
CA ARG A 408 -13.96 -9.11 -23.99
C ARG A 408 -13.25 -10.38 -23.50
N LEU A 409 -12.26 -10.86 -24.27
CA LEU A 409 -11.48 -12.04 -23.89
C LEU A 409 -10.69 -11.77 -22.60
N LYS A 410 -10.00 -10.63 -22.52
CA LYS A 410 -9.21 -10.25 -21.35
C LYS A 410 -10.07 -10.00 -20.11
N LEU A 411 -11.21 -9.36 -20.27
CA LEU A 411 -12.19 -9.22 -19.19
C LEU A 411 -12.61 -10.58 -18.64
N ARG A 412 -12.95 -11.53 -19.51
CA ARG A 412 -13.31 -12.90 -19.11
C ARG A 412 -12.16 -13.59 -18.36
N GLU A 413 -10.93 -13.50 -18.86
CA GLU A 413 -9.74 -14.05 -18.19
C GLU A 413 -9.56 -13.48 -16.78
N LEU A 414 -9.67 -12.16 -16.64
CA LEU A 414 -9.54 -11.47 -15.33
C LEU A 414 -10.67 -11.87 -14.38
N CYS A 415 -11.90 -11.98 -14.86
CA CYS A 415 -13.04 -12.43 -14.05
C CYS A 415 -12.84 -13.88 -13.56
N LEU A 416 -12.37 -14.79 -14.41
CA LEU A 416 -12.06 -16.18 -14.04
C LEU A 416 -10.93 -16.26 -13.01
N GLN A 417 -9.95 -15.35 -13.08
CA GLN A 417 -8.87 -15.20 -12.10
C GLN A 417 -9.32 -14.49 -10.81
N ARG A 418 -10.61 -14.11 -10.70
CA ARG A 418 -11.22 -13.44 -9.55
C ARG A 418 -10.61 -12.06 -9.23
N TRP A 419 -10.23 -11.29 -10.26
CA TRP A 419 -9.94 -9.88 -10.06
C TRP A 419 -11.24 -9.13 -9.78
N ASP A 420 -11.29 -8.40 -8.66
CA ASP A 420 -12.51 -7.76 -8.16
C ASP A 420 -12.88 -6.50 -8.93
N VAL A 421 -11.90 -5.63 -9.17
CA VAL A 421 -12.10 -4.35 -9.87
C VAL A 421 -11.22 -4.32 -11.11
N ILE A 422 -11.80 -3.96 -12.25
CA ILE A 422 -11.08 -3.88 -13.52
C ILE A 422 -11.34 -2.50 -14.13
N HIS A 423 -10.30 -1.70 -14.33
CA HIS A 423 -10.42 -0.45 -15.06
C HIS A 423 -9.99 -0.63 -16.51
N LEU A 424 -10.71 0.05 -17.40
CA LEU A 424 -10.36 0.20 -18.81
C LEU A 424 -10.04 1.66 -19.07
N VAL A 425 -8.80 1.94 -19.52
CA VAL A 425 -8.27 3.29 -19.74
C VAL A 425 -8.18 3.56 -21.23
N LEU A 426 -8.87 4.61 -21.68
CA LEU A 426 -9.05 5.00 -23.07
C LEU A 426 -8.50 6.40 -23.32
N HIS A 427 -8.02 6.68 -24.53
CA HIS A 427 -7.49 7.97 -24.94
C HIS A 427 -8.61 8.94 -25.37
N LEU A 428 -8.84 10.02 -24.64
CA LEU A 428 -9.80 11.06 -25.08
C LEU A 428 -9.30 11.87 -26.28
N SER A 429 -8.01 11.82 -26.59
CA SER A 429 -7.43 12.44 -27.79
C SER A 429 -7.64 11.64 -29.09
N ASP A 430 -8.09 10.38 -28.99
CA ASP A 430 -8.35 9.53 -30.15
C ASP A 430 -9.86 9.55 -30.49
N PRO A 431 -10.24 9.95 -31.73
CA PRO A 431 -11.66 10.02 -32.15
C PRO A 431 -12.36 8.66 -32.04
N LYS A 432 -11.64 7.55 -32.10
CA LYS A 432 -12.19 6.19 -31.97
C LYS A 432 -12.81 5.93 -30.61
N THR A 433 -12.32 6.59 -29.55
CA THR A 433 -12.83 6.46 -28.19
C THR A 433 -14.33 6.77 -28.11
N SER A 434 -14.79 7.81 -28.81
CA SER A 434 -16.17 8.25 -28.82
C SER A 434 -17.13 7.16 -29.35
N HIS A 435 -16.71 6.38 -30.33
CA HIS A 435 -17.50 5.28 -30.93
C HIS A 435 -17.36 3.98 -30.14
N LEU A 436 -16.17 3.68 -29.64
CA LEU A 436 -15.86 2.41 -29.00
C LEU A 436 -16.33 2.36 -27.54
N CYS A 437 -16.47 3.50 -26.86
CA CYS A 437 -16.86 3.57 -25.46
C CYS A 437 -18.15 2.78 -25.21
N ARG A 438 -19.20 3.02 -26.02
CA ARG A 438 -20.47 2.28 -25.91
C ARG A 438 -20.32 0.78 -26.08
N ARG A 439 -19.42 0.35 -26.98
CA ARG A 439 -19.13 -1.07 -27.20
C ARG A 439 -18.47 -1.72 -25.99
N PHE A 440 -17.64 -0.98 -25.26
CA PHE A 440 -17.06 -1.46 -24.00
C PHE A 440 -18.11 -1.46 -22.87
N GLU A 441 -19.01 -0.50 -22.85
CA GLU A 441 -20.14 -0.50 -21.88
C GLU A 441 -21.08 -1.69 -22.10
N GLU A 442 -21.30 -2.13 -23.34
CA GLU A 442 -22.03 -3.37 -23.66
C GLU A 442 -21.32 -4.63 -23.11
N LEU A 443 -20.05 -4.57 -22.73
CA LEU A 443 -19.33 -5.64 -22.03
C LEU A 443 -19.51 -5.59 -20.50
N GLY A 444 -20.20 -4.57 -19.98
CA GLY A 444 -20.45 -4.35 -18.56
C GLY A 444 -19.51 -3.33 -17.90
N PHE A 445 -18.60 -2.70 -18.66
CA PHE A 445 -17.90 -1.54 -18.16
C PHE A 445 -18.84 -0.35 -18.02
N PHE A 446 -18.55 0.55 -17.08
CA PHE A 446 -19.32 1.78 -16.92
C PHE A 446 -18.43 2.94 -16.50
N PHE A 447 -18.92 4.15 -16.65
CA PHE A 447 -18.17 5.37 -16.44
C PHE A 447 -17.62 5.51 -15.02
N ALA A 448 -16.34 5.83 -14.90
CA ALA A 448 -15.69 6.18 -13.64
C ALA A 448 -15.30 7.66 -13.58
N GLY A 449 -14.96 8.27 -14.70
CA GLY A 449 -14.51 9.65 -14.80
C GLY A 449 -13.33 9.81 -15.75
N ILE A 450 -12.58 10.88 -15.56
CA ILE A 450 -11.35 11.14 -16.33
C ILE A 450 -10.15 11.36 -15.41
N LEU A 451 -8.97 11.08 -15.93
CA LEU A 451 -7.71 11.57 -15.37
C LEU A 451 -7.08 12.53 -16.39
N PRO A 452 -7.11 13.85 -16.14
CA PRO A 452 -6.45 14.80 -17.01
C PRO A 452 -4.96 14.52 -17.11
N LEU A 453 -4.40 14.61 -18.30
CA LEU A 453 -3.01 14.24 -18.58
C LEU A 453 -2.65 12.80 -18.13
N GLY A 454 -3.63 11.94 -17.96
CA GLY A 454 -3.44 10.58 -17.45
C GLY A 454 -2.62 9.67 -18.39
N LEU A 455 -2.49 10.04 -19.65
CA LEU A 455 -1.71 9.37 -20.68
C LEU A 455 -0.73 10.35 -21.34
N ALA A 456 0.37 9.84 -21.86
CA ALA A 456 1.34 10.68 -22.60
C ALA A 456 0.71 11.40 -23.81
N SER A 457 -0.38 10.85 -24.36
CA SER A 457 -1.15 11.45 -25.47
C SER A 457 -2.20 12.48 -25.01
N GLY A 458 -2.44 12.65 -23.72
CA GLY A 458 -3.42 13.57 -23.15
C GLY A 458 -4.30 12.93 -22.07
N ASP A 459 -5.58 13.32 -22.06
CA ASP A 459 -6.50 12.92 -21.02
C ASP A 459 -6.98 11.47 -21.18
N ALA A 460 -7.13 10.78 -20.06
CA ALA A 460 -7.63 9.42 -19.99
C ALA A 460 -9.11 9.41 -19.61
N LEU A 461 -9.96 8.74 -20.40
CA LEU A 461 -11.28 8.29 -19.96
C LEU A 461 -11.12 6.96 -19.23
N ILE A 462 -11.71 6.85 -18.07
CA ILE A 462 -11.67 5.64 -17.26
C ILE A 462 -13.08 5.05 -17.17
N LEU A 463 -13.20 3.81 -17.63
CA LEU A 463 -14.35 2.95 -17.39
C LEU A 463 -13.95 1.92 -16.33
N GLN A 464 -14.92 1.46 -15.55
CA GLN A 464 -14.72 0.46 -14.49
C GLN A 464 -15.68 -0.72 -14.66
N TYR A 465 -15.24 -1.89 -14.24
CA TYR A 465 -16.02 -3.12 -14.17
C TYR A 465 -15.85 -3.72 -12.78
N LEU A 466 -16.95 -4.10 -12.14
CA LEU A 466 -16.96 -4.72 -10.82
C LEU A 466 -17.37 -6.18 -10.96
N ASN A 467 -16.46 -7.06 -10.52
CA ASN A 467 -16.67 -8.50 -10.63
C ASN A 467 -17.30 -9.04 -9.33
N THR A 468 -18.52 -9.56 -9.43
CA THR A 468 -19.21 -10.35 -8.38
C THR A 468 -19.72 -9.63 -7.13
N PHE A 469 -19.76 -8.29 -7.05
CA PHE A 469 -20.32 -7.59 -5.88
C PHE A 469 -21.08 -6.32 -6.25
N SER A 470 -21.93 -5.86 -5.33
CA SER A 470 -22.68 -4.61 -5.43
C SER A 470 -22.02 -3.50 -4.62
N VAL A 471 -22.26 -2.26 -5.01
CA VAL A 471 -21.71 -1.06 -4.37
C VAL A 471 -22.64 -0.56 -3.29
N GLY A 472 -22.11 -0.36 -2.07
CA GLY A 472 -22.82 0.34 -1.00
C GLY A 472 -22.74 1.87 -1.21
N TYR A 473 -23.54 2.41 -2.11
CA TYR A 473 -23.52 3.84 -2.44
C TYR A 473 -23.86 4.74 -1.25
N SER A 474 -24.65 4.29 -0.28
CA SER A 474 -24.98 4.99 0.95
C SER A 474 -23.79 5.22 1.88
N THR A 475 -22.72 4.44 1.73
CA THR A 475 -21.50 4.60 2.52
C THR A 475 -20.53 5.62 1.95
N ILE A 476 -20.73 6.07 0.71
CA ILE A 476 -19.87 7.04 0.04
C ILE A 476 -20.10 8.44 0.60
N ARG A 477 -19.08 9.00 1.25
CA ARG A 477 -19.09 10.37 1.78
C ARG A 477 -18.31 11.29 0.85
N THR A 478 -18.93 12.40 0.46
CA THR A 478 -18.36 13.41 -0.45
C THR A 478 -18.16 14.74 0.28
N ALA A 479 -17.16 15.53 -0.14
CA ALA A 479 -16.84 16.82 0.43
C ALA A 479 -17.34 18.00 -0.42
N SER A 480 -17.75 17.77 -1.67
CA SER A 480 -18.24 18.78 -2.60
C SER A 480 -19.59 18.38 -3.20
N ARG A 481 -20.35 19.37 -3.64
CA ARG A 481 -21.59 19.13 -4.39
C ARG A 481 -21.28 18.39 -5.71
N PHE A 482 -20.24 18.82 -6.41
CA PHE A 482 -19.83 18.17 -7.67
C PHE A 482 -19.51 16.70 -7.48
N ALA A 483 -18.80 16.33 -6.40
CA ALA A 483 -18.55 14.93 -6.08
C ALA A 483 -19.86 14.13 -5.88
N SER A 484 -20.85 14.73 -5.21
CA SER A 484 -22.18 14.11 -5.03
C SER A 484 -22.90 13.90 -6.36
N ASP A 485 -22.84 14.88 -7.25
CA ASP A 485 -23.41 14.80 -8.60
C ASP A 485 -22.69 13.73 -9.44
N LEU A 486 -21.35 13.62 -9.31
CA LEU A 486 -20.55 12.58 -9.97
C LEU A 486 -20.92 11.18 -9.44
N VAL A 487 -21.09 11.02 -8.13
CA VAL A 487 -21.55 9.76 -7.53
C VAL A 487 -22.92 9.36 -8.07
N ALA A 488 -23.86 10.29 -8.13
CA ALA A 488 -25.21 10.03 -8.69
C ALA A 488 -25.14 9.64 -10.17
N TYR A 489 -24.27 10.31 -10.94
CA TYR A 489 -24.06 10.02 -12.34
C TYR A 489 -23.48 8.62 -12.57
N VAL A 490 -22.47 8.22 -11.80
CA VAL A 490 -21.84 6.90 -11.86
C VAL A 490 -22.83 5.82 -11.44
N LYS A 491 -23.55 6.03 -10.33
CA LYS A 491 -24.62 5.10 -9.86
C LYS A 491 -25.67 4.82 -10.92
N ALA A 492 -26.12 5.83 -11.65
CA ALA A 492 -27.12 5.69 -12.70
C ALA A 492 -26.62 4.88 -13.93
N ARG A 493 -25.31 4.61 -14.02
CA ARG A 493 -24.66 3.86 -15.10
C ARG A 493 -24.04 2.54 -14.66
N ASP A 494 -24.08 2.26 -13.37
CA ASP A 494 -23.69 0.96 -12.84
C ASP A 494 -24.69 -0.11 -13.36
N PRO A 495 -24.22 -1.13 -14.11
CA PRO A 495 -25.11 -2.18 -14.64
C PRO A 495 -25.63 -3.12 -13.53
N ASN A 496 -25.03 -3.08 -12.34
CA ASN A 496 -25.42 -3.86 -11.17
C ASN A 496 -25.80 -2.95 -10.00
N PRO A 497 -26.81 -2.06 -10.14
CA PRO A 497 -27.24 -1.26 -9.01
C PRO A 497 -27.71 -2.21 -7.91
N ALA A 498 -27.28 -1.94 -6.68
CA ALA A 498 -27.58 -2.80 -5.53
C ALA A 498 -29.03 -3.22 -5.53
N ALA A 499 -29.27 -4.53 -5.47
CA ALA A 499 -30.55 -5.07 -5.08
C ALA A 499 -30.91 -4.38 -3.74
N ILE A 500 -32.09 -3.72 -3.72
CA ILE A 500 -32.79 -3.08 -2.61
C ILE A 500 -32.02 -3.22 -1.28
N GLU A 501 -31.40 -2.10 -0.81
CA GLU A 501 -30.86 -2.06 0.56
C GLU A 501 -31.97 -2.51 1.51
N PRO A 502 -31.74 -3.51 2.40
CA PRO A 502 -32.72 -3.77 3.44
C PRO A 502 -32.85 -2.48 4.24
N GLU A 503 -34.04 -1.91 4.29
CA GLU A 503 -34.38 -0.82 5.17
C GLU A 503 -33.95 -1.24 6.57
N LEU A 504 -33.04 -0.48 7.18
CA LEU A 504 -32.68 -0.62 8.57
C LEU A 504 -33.93 -0.33 9.40
N ALA A 505 -34.60 -1.41 9.83
CA ALA A 505 -35.67 -1.35 10.81
C ALA A 505 -35.10 -1.16 12.23
#